data_dcd6a32d8fd11a194ec424fcacc11009
#
_entry.id   dcd6a32d8fd11a194ec424fcacc11009
#
_cell.length_a   1.000
_cell.length_b   1.000
_cell.length_c   1.000
_cell.angle_alpha   90.00
_cell.angle_beta   90.00
_cell.angle_gamma   90.00
#
_symmetry.space_group_name_H-M   'P 1'
#
loop_
_entity.id
_entity.type
_entity.pdbx_description
1 polymer ?
#
loop_
_entity_poly.entity_id
_entity_poly.type
_entity_poly.pdbx_seq_one_letter_code
_entity_poly.pdbx_strand_id
1 'polypeptide(L)'
;MAGGSTVPRDLSIEGRNLDGIHFAMDFLSEQNRWDTKKSNTRNISAKNKNVVIIGGGDTGADCLGTSIRQGAKKIVQLEILPEPPMARSSSNPWPEWPLILRTSSAHEESGEREFSVLTKSFDGINSVKNLTCQKVKWEKDPDSQKFEMKVLNKSAFKIKADLVLLALGFVHPLQEGLLNELGVEYDERGNVKTNSEMMTSKTKIFACGDMEKGQSLVVHAIASGRKCAKNIDVFLEGESLLPEVKVYFRSPFSKI
;
A
#
# COMPACT_ATOMS: atom_id res chain seq x y z
N MET A 1 3.27 -19.05 10.35
CA MET A 1 2.22 -18.08 9.97
C MET A 1 2.74 -17.21 8.84
N ALA A 2 1.92 -16.95 7.81
CA ALA A 2 2.27 -16.15 6.63
C ALA A 2 1.01 -15.44 6.07
N GLY A 3 0.27 -14.76 6.95
CA GLY A 3 -1.03 -14.15 6.63
C GLY A 3 -0.95 -12.78 5.94
N GLY A 4 0.25 -12.26 5.72
CA GLY A 4 0.46 -10.96 5.10
C GLY A 4 0.20 -9.78 6.02
N SER A 5 0.21 -8.57 5.45
CA SER A 5 -0.15 -7.29 6.07
C SER A 5 -1.43 -6.81 5.39
N THR A 6 -2.56 -6.81 6.10
CA THR A 6 -3.89 -6.65 5.51
C THR A 6 -4.70 -5.48 6.06
N VAL A 7 -4.26 -4.87 7.18
CA VAL A 7 -4.92 -3.68 7.73
C VAL A 7 -4.56 -2.48 6.86
N PRO A 8 -5.55 -1.84 6.18
CA PRO A 8 -5.28 -0.74 5.27
C PRO A 8 -4.83 0.52 6.04
N ARG A 9 -3.93 1.27 5.42
CA ARG A 9 -3.58 2.62 5.90
C ARG A 9 -4.74 3.57 5.64
N ASP A 10 -5.15 4.31 6.66
CA ASP A 10 -6.20 5.30 6.57
C ASP A 10 -5.66 6.75 6.56
N LEU A 11 -6.53 7.70 6.24
CA LEU A 11 -6.31 9.14 6.33
C LEU A 11 -7.20 9.73 7.43
N SER A 12 -6.61 10.06 8.57
CA SER A 12 -7.32 10.71 9.68
C SER A 12 -7.43 12.23 9.44
N ILE A 13 -8.23 12.62 8.45
CA ILE A 13 -8.47 14.02 8.06
C ILE A 13 -9.96 14.33 8.12
N GLU A 14 -10.29 15.63 8.12
CA GLU A 14 -11.66 16.12 8.11
C GLU A 14 -12.47 15.52 6.94
N GLY A 15 -13.71 15.12 7.23
CA GLY A 15 -14.61 14.53 6.25
C GLY A 15 -14.39 13.05 5.94
N ARG A 16 -13.45 12.35 6.64
CA ARG A 16 -13.15 10.92 6.38
C ARG A 16 -14.39 10.01 6.44
N ASN A 17 -15.37 10.36 7.26
CA ASN A 17 -16.57 9.55 7.48
C ASN A 17 -17.72 9.85 6.51
N LEU A 18 -17.51 10.70 5.49
CA LEU A 18 -18.50 10.95 4.46
C LEU A 18 -18.72 9.70 3.60
N ASP A 19 -19.96 9.48 3.17
CA ASP A 19 -20.26 8.42 2.22
C ASP A 19 -19.50 8.61 0.91
N GLY A 20 -19.13 7.50 0.27
CA GLY A 20 -18.38 7.49 -0.98
C GLY A 20 -16.86 7.47 -0.81
N ILE A 21 -16.34 7.31 0.42
CA ILE A 21 -14.91 7.14 0.70
C ILE A 21 -14.67 5.71 1.17
N HIS A 22 -13.98 4.92 0.37
CA HIS A 22 -13.75 3.48 0.60
C HIS A 22 -12.27 3.12 0.52
N PHE A 23 -11.89 2.05 1.19
CA PHE A 23 -10.58 1.45 0.95
C PHE A 23 -10.56 0.77 -0.43
N ALA A 24 -9.42 0.84 -1.09
CA ALA A 24 -9.22 0.25 -2.42
C ALA A 24 -9.58 -1.24 -2.47
N MET A 25 -9.21 -2.00 -1.42
CA MET A 25 -9.47 -3.43 -1.38
C MET A 25 -10.96 -3.79 -1.22
N ASP A 26 -11.78 -2.93 -0.61
CA ASP A 26 -13.23 -3.13 -0.56
C ASP A 26 -13.82 -3.05 -1.96
N PHE A 27 -13.44 -2.01 -2.72
CA PHE A 27 -13.86 -1.80 -4.10
C PHE A 27 -13.40 -2.93 -5.03
N LEU A 28 -12.11 -3.29 -4.99
CA LEU A 28 -11.54 -4.32 -5.85
C LEU A 28 -12.06 -5.73 -5.53
N SER A 29 -12.19 -6.05 -4.23
CA SER A 29 -12.71 -7.35 -3.80
C SER A 29 -14.18 -7.51 -4.16
N GLU A 30 -14.98 -6.45 -4.07
CA GLU A 30 -16.38 -6.47 -4.46
C GLU A 30 -16.53 -6.65 -5.98
N GLN A 31 -15.70 -5.94 -6.78
CA GLN A 31 -15.65 -6.14 -8.24
C GLN A 31 -15.28 -7.59 -8.59
N ASN A 32 -14.26 -8.15 -7.96
CA ASN A 32 -13.83 -9.52 -8.21
C ASN A 32 -14.93 -10.57 -7.89
N ARG A 33 -15.68 -10.36 -6.78
CA ARG A 33 -16.82 -11.23 -6.46
C ARG A 33 -17.93 -11.12 -7.51
N TRP A 34 -18.18 -9.91 -8.02
CA TRP A 34 -19.13 -9.66 -9.11
C TRP A 34 -18.69 -10.40 -10.39
N ASP A 35 -17.46 -10.22 -10.84
CA ASP A 35 -16.94 -10.81 -12.08
C ASP A 35 -16.91 -12.34 -12.01
N THR A 36 -16.62 -12.91 -10.83
CA THR A 36 -16.62 -14.36 -10.60
C THR A 36 -18.02 -14.92 -10.28
N LYS A 37 -19.08 -14.12 -10.40
CA LYS A 37 -20.48 -14.51 -10.11
C LYS A 37 -20.69 -15.03 -8.66
N LYS A 38 -19.80 -14.65 -7.73
CA LYS A 38 -19.95 -14.96 -6.30
C LYS A 38 -20.81 -13.93 -5.56
N SER A 39 -21.20 -12.85 -6.24
CA SER A 39 -22.14 -11.85 -5.75
C SER A 39 -22.98 -11.32 -6.91
N ASN A 40 -24.27 -11.09 -6.64
CA ASN A 40 -25.19 -10.45 -7.58
C ASN A 40 -25.39 -8.95 -7.27
N THR A 41 -24.72 -8.42 -6.25
CA THR A 41 -24.79 -7.03 -5.84
C THR A 41 -23.39 -6.41 -5.85
N ARG A 42 -23.35 -5.13 -6.17
CA ARG A 42 -22.15 -4.30 -6.13
C ARG A 42 -22.55 -2.95 -5.54
N ASN A 43 -22.12 -2.70 -4.30
CA ASN A 43 -22.49 -1.50 -3.54
C ASN A 43 -21.58 -0.31 -3.87
N ILE A 44 -20.28 -0.59 -4.16
CA ILE A 44 -19.30 0.42 -4.55
C ILE A 44 -19.18 0.43 -6.06
N SER A 45 -19.64 1.49 -6.71
CA SER A 45 -19.62 1.64 -8.16
C SER A 45 -19.04 2.97 -8.61
N ALA A 46 -18.14 2.93 -9.59
CA ALA A 46 -17.56 4.09 -10.25
C ALA A 46 -18.41 4.62 -11.42
N LYS A 47 -19.48 3.92 -11.81
CA LYS A 47 -20.29 4.26 -12.98
C LYS A 47 -20.82 5.68 -12.90
N ASN A 48 -20.55 6.49 -13.93
CA ASN A 48 -20.94 7.90 -14.07
C ASN A 48 -20.45 8.82 -12.94
N LYS A 49 -19.41 8.43 -12.19
CA LYS A 49 -18.85 9.20 -11.07
C LYS A 49 -17.52 9.87 -11.44
N ASN A 50 -17.23 10.98 -10.77
CA ASN A 50 -15.87 11.52 -10.68
C ASN A 50 -15.16 10.73 -9.58
N VAL A 51 -14.13 10.00 -9.95
CA VAL A 51 -13.38 9.11 -9.04
C VAL A 51 -12.04 9.75 -8.72
N VAL A 52 -11.71 9.82 -7.45
CA VAL A 52 -10.36 10.19 -7.00
C VAL A 52 -9.74 8.99 -6.29
N ILE A 53 -8.54 8.61 -6.72
CA ILE A 53 -7.75 7.53 -6.13
C ILE A 53 -6.58 8.15 -5.41
N ILE A 54 -6.41 7.86 -4.12
CA ILE A 54 -5.30 8.37 -3.32
C ILE A 54 -4.28 7.26 -3.12
N GLY A 55 -3.12 7.40 -3.76
CA GLY A 55 -2.01 6.46 -3.80
C GLY A 55 -1.59 6.09 -5.22
N GLY A 56 -0.28 6.20 -5.49
CA GLY A 56 0.34 6.01 -6.82
C GLY A 56 0.84 4.59 -7.11
N GLY A 57 0.64 3.64 -6.20
CA GLY A 57 1.12 2.25 -6.35
C GLY A 57 0.22 1.36 -7.23
N ASP A 58 0.59 0.08 -7.32
CA ASP A 58 -0.12 -0.91 -8.15
C ASP A 58 -1.60 -1.05 -7.78
N THR A 59 -1.93 -1.03 -6.49
CA THR A 59 -3.34 -1.04 -6.03
C THR A 59 -4.13 0.17 -6.55
N GLY A 60 -3.47 1.34 -6.62
CA GLY A 60 -4.07 2.55 -7.22
C GLY A 60 -4.31 2.38 -8.72
N ALA A 61 -3.37 1.77 -9.44
CA ALA A 61 -3.52 1.44 -10.85
C ALA A 61 -4.66 0.45 -11.12
N ASP A 62 -4.82 -0.56 -10.27
CA ASP A 62 -5.94 -1.51 -10.34
C ASP A 62 -7.29 -0.82 -10.11
N CYS A 63 -7.36 0.10 -9.14
CA CYS A 63 -8.54 0.92 -8.90
C CYS A 63 -8.87 1.81 -10.11
N LEU A 64 -7.85 2.37 -10.77
CA LEU A 64 -8.00 3.20 -11.96
C LEU A 64 -8.60 2.39 -13.11
N GLY A 65 -7.97 1.26 -13.49
CA GLY A 65 -8.47 0.40 -14.56
C GLY A 65 -9.87 -0.14 -14.27
N THR A 66 -10.14 -0.56 -13.03
CA THR A 66 -11.48 -1.02 -12.62
C THR A 66 -12.51 0.10 -12.75
N SER A 67 -12.17 1.34 -12.35
CA SER A 67 -13.07 2.48 -12.47
C SER A 67 -13.37 2.84 -13.93
N ILE A 68 -12.37 2.76 -14.82
CA ILE A 68 -12.58 2.95 -16.28
C ILE A 68 -13.58 1.93 -16.80
N ARG A 69 -13.36 0.64 -16.54
CA ARG A 69 -14.20 -0.47 -17.02
C ARG A 69 -15.61 -0.43 -16.43
N GLN A 70 -15.80 0.16 -15.27
CA GLN A 70 -17.12 0.44 -14.70
C GLN A 70 -17.81 1.65 -15.33
N GLY A 71 -17.15 2.45 -16.17
CA GLY A 71 -17.70 3.64 -16.81
C GLY A 71 -17.68 4.88 -15.92
N ALA A 72 -16.59 5.13 -15.21
CA ALA A 72 -16.37 6.39 -14.51
C ALA A 72 -16.39 7.59 -15.49
N LYS A 73 -16.87 8.75 -15.01
CA LYS A 73 -16.94 9.97 -15.80
C LYS A 73 -15.58 10.65 -15.92
N LYS A 74 -14.84 10.71 -14.84
CA LYS A 74 -13.48 11.25 -14.74
C LYS A 74 -12.74 10.49 -13.63
N ILE A 75 -11.44 10.26 -13.84
CA ILE A 75 -10.60 9.59 -12.84
C ILE A 75 -9.33 10.40 -12.66
N VAL A 76 -8.99 10.70 -11.41
CA VAL A 76 -7.73 11.35 -11.00
C VAL A 76 -7.07 10.50 -9.95
N GLN A 77 -5.82 10.10 -10.20
CA GLN A 77 -4.98 9.40 -9.23
C GLN A 77 -3.99 10.39 -8.61
N LEU A 78 -3.95 10.46 -7.29
CA LEU A 78 -3.09 11.38 -6.53
C LEU A 78 -1.94 10.63 -5.88
N GLU A 79 -0.73 11.15 -6.02
CA GLU A 79 0.45 10.67 -5.34
C GLU A 79 1.08 11.81 -4.52
N ILE A 80 1.41 11.53 -3.27
CA ILE A 80 2.05 12.50 -2.37
C ILE A 80 3.53 12.69 -2.70
N LEU A 81 4.18 11.67 -3.24
CA LEU A 81 5.57 11.72 -3.66
C LEU A 81 5.72 12.50 -4.98
N PRO A 82 6.92 13.01 -5.26
CA PRO A 82 7.21 13.64 -6.54
C PRO A 82 7.13 12.62 -7.69
N GLU A 83 6.89 13.10 -8.88
CA GLU A 83 6.92 12.28 -10.09
C GLU A 83 8.31 11.61 -10.23
N PRO A 84 8.35 10.27 -10.33
CA PRO A 84 9.61 9.58 -10.53
C PRO A 84 10.24 9.93 -11.89
N PRO A 85 11.57 9.89 -12.01
CA PRO A 85 12.24 10.14 -13.29
C PRO A 85 11.91 9.06 -14.33
N MET A 86 11.97 9.41 -15.61
CA MET A 86 11.74 8.46 -16.71
C MET A 86 12.82 7.37 -16.81
N ALA A 87 14.02 7.65 -16.32
CA ALA A 87 15.16 6.74 -16.35
C ALA A 87 15.81 6.63 -14.97
N ARG A 88 16.53 5.54 -14.74
CA ARG A 88 17.27 5.29 -13.50
C ARG A 88 18.31 6.39 -13.25
N SER A 89 18.27 6.99 -12.06
CA SER A 89 19.25 7.99 -11.65
C SER A 89 20.55 7.34 -11.15
N SER A 90 21.64 8.12 -11.14
CA SER A 90 22.92 7.70 -10.57
C SER A 90 22.86 7.41 -9.06
N SER A 91 21.90 8.04 -8.36
CA SER A 91 21.66 7.81 -6.92
C SER A 91 20.89 6.51 -6.62
N ASN A 92 20.40 5.82 -7.65
CA ASN A 92 19.69 4.55 -7.56
C ASN A 92 20.26 3.53 -8.53
N PRO A 93 21.55 3.10 -8.35
CA PRO A 93 22.24 2.19 -9.26
C PRO A 93 21.70 0.75 -9.15
N TRP A 94 21.98 -0.06 -10.18
CA TRP A 94 21.80 -1.50 -10.07
C TRP A 94 22.74 -2.06 -8.96
N PRO A 95 22.32 -3.04 -8.14
CA PRO A 95 21.12 -3.88 -8.24
C PRO A 95 19.89 -3.36 -7.46
N GLU A 96 19.86 -2.12 -7.03
CA GLU A 96 18.71 -1.57 -6.32
C GLU A 96 17.44 -1.57 -7.22
N TRP A 97 16.27 -1.62 -6.59
CA TRP A 97 15.01 -1.51 -7.31
C TRP A 97 14.93 -0.16 -8.03
N PRO A 98 14.62 -0.11 -9.33
CA PRO A 98 14.62 1.13 -10.07
C PRO A 98 13.45 2.04 -9.67
N LEU A 99 13.78 3.22 -9.15
CA LEU A 99 12.82 4.29 -8.85
C LEU A 99 12.60 5.12 -10.13
N ILE A 100 11.77 4.60 -11.02
CA ILE A 100 11.41 5.23 -12.30
C ILE A 100 9.91 5.34 -12.44
N LEU A 101 9.45 6.28 -13.25
CA LEU A 101 8.05 6.39 -13.61
C LEU A 101 7.61 5.13 -14.37
N ARG A 102 6.60 4.47 -13.83
CA ARG A 102 5.99 3.29 -14.43
C ARG A 102 4.59 3.61 -14.91
N THR A 103 4.29 3.17 -16.10
CA THR A 103 2.95 3.22 -16.65
C THR A 103 2.46 1.78 -16.77
N SER A 104 1.38 1.45 -16.07
CA SER A 104 0.72 0.15 -16.23
C SER A 104 -0.26 0.21 -17.39
N SER A 105 -0.71 -0.96 -17.87
CA SER A 105 -1.75 -1.04 -18.90
C SER A 105 -3.03 -0.30 -18.52
N ALA A 106 -3.37 -0.27 -17.23
CA ALA A 106 -4.51 0.51 -16.74
C ALA A 106 -4.36 2.02 -16.98
N HIS A 107 -3.16 2.57 -16.78
CA HIS A 107 -2.88 3.98 -17.05
C HIS A 107 -2.92 4.32 -18.57
N GLU A 108 -2.61 3.34 -19.42
CA GLU A 108 -2.70 3.52 -20.88
C GLU A 108 -4.16 3.57 -21.38
N GLU A 109 -5.10 2.99 -20.61
CA GLU A 109 -6.52 3.05 -20.96
C GLU A 109 -7.10 4.47 -20.80
N SER A 110 -6.82 5.17 -19.71
CA SER A 110 -7.27 6.55 -19.42
C SER A 110 -6.84 6.99 -18.00
N GLY A 111 -7.27 8.21 -17.62
CA GLY A 111 -7.10 8.76 -16.28
C GLY A 111 -5.95 9.76 -16.17
N GLU A 112 -6.08 10.67 -15.23
CA GLU A 112 -5.06 11.68 -14.92
C GLU A 112 -4.26 11.27 -13.70
N ARG A 113 -2.94 11.46 -13.71
CA ARG A 113 -2.08 11.28 -12.53
C ARG A 113 -1.52 12.61 -12.08
N GLU A 114 -1.65 12.90 -10.79
CA GLU A 114 -1.15 14.11 -10.16
C GLU A 114 -0.17 13.75 -9.05
N PHE A 115 1.05 14.24 -9.16
CA PHE A 115 2.13 14.00 -8.20
C PHE A 115 2.32 15.20 -7.27
N SER A 116 2.97 14.97 -6.13
CA SER A 116 3.24 15.97 -5.10
C SER A 116 1.96 16.64 -4.60
N VAL A 117 0.91 15.86 -4.34
CA VAL A 117 -0.40 16.32 -3.89
C VAL A 117 -0.75 15.74 -2.53
N LEU A 118 -0.95 16.61 -1.56
CA LEU A 118 -1.47 16.28 -0.23
C LEU A 118 -2.97 16.51 -0.19
N THR A 119 -3.74 15.51 0.23
CA THR A 119 -5.16 15.67 0.54
C THR A 119 -5.30 16.22 1.97
N LYS A 120 -6.02 17.33 2.12
CA LYS A 120 -6.22 18.04 3.40
C LYS A 120 -7.56 17.72 4.05
N SER A 121 -8.61 17.63 3.25
CA SER A 121 -9.96 17.31 3.71
C SER A 121 -10.80 16.69 2.60
N PHE A 122 -11.85 16.01 3.01
CA PHE A 122 -12.96 15.60 2.16
C PHE A 122 -14.14 16.54 2.43
N ASP A 123 -14.67 17.15 1.39
CA ASP A 123 -15.71 18.17 1.52
C ASP A 123 -17.06 17.60 1.06
N GLY A 124 -18.09 17.79 1.88
CA GLY A 124 -19.46 17.34 1.61
C GLY A 124 -20.35 17.51 2.83
N ILE A 125 -21.61 17.09 2.73
CA ILE A 125 -22.55 17.09 3.88
C ILE A 125 -22.76 15.65 4.35
N ASN A 126 -23.39 14.80 3.56
CA ASN A 126 -23.57 13.38 3.85
C ASN A 126 -22.61 12.52 3.03
N SER A 127 -22.28 12.93 1.82
CA SER A 127 -21.37 12.23 0.92
C SER A 127 -20.31 13.18 0.40
N VAL A 128 -19.15 12.62 0.02
CA VAL A 128 -18.05 13.38 -0.58
C VAL A 128 -18.50 14.05 -1.88
N LYS A 129 -18.11 15.32 -2.07
CA LYS A 129 -18.36 16.12 -3.28
C LYS A 129 -17.07 16.67 -3.87
N ASN A 130 -16.11 16.99 -3.02
CA ASN A 130 -14.81 17.47 -3.43
C ASN A 130 -13.74 16.98 -2.43
N LEU A 131 -12.49 17.04 -2.88
CA LEU A 131 -11.30 17.00 -2.02
C LEU A 131 -10.67 18.39 -2.02
N THR A 132 -10.29 18.88 -0.86
CA THR A 132 -9.36 20.01 -0.75
C THR A 132 -7.95 19.46 -0.71
N CYS A 133 -7.16 19.83 -1.70
CA CYS A 133 -5.79 19.38 -1.92
C CYS A 133 -4.80 20.53 -1.88
N GLN A 134 -3.52 20.23 -1.66
CA GLN A 134 -2.44 21.20 -1.64
C GLN A 134 -1.19 20.60 -2.26
N LYS A 135 -0.45 21.38 -3.05
CA LYS A 135 0.84 20.92 -3.59
C LYS A 135 1.88 20.89 -2.49
N VAL A 136 2.76 19.90 -2.57
CA VAL A 136 3.88 19.70 -1.65
C VAL A 136 5.19 19.66 -2.41
N LYS A 137 6.29 19.89 -1.69
CA LYS A 137 7.66 19.70 -2.18
C LYS A 137 8.41 18.82 -1.19
N TRP A 138 9.20 17.92 -1.70
CA TRP A 138 10.09 17.08 -0.90
C TRP A 138 11.50 17.62 -0.99
N GLU A 139 12.08 17.97 0.13
CA GLU A 139 13.44 18.48 0.23
C GLU A 139 14.25 17.58 1.16
N LYS A 140 15.51 17.38 0.80
CA LYS A 140 16.43 16.63 1.63
C LYS A 140 16.96 17.56 2.72
N ASP A 141 16.71 17.21 3.97
CA ASP A 141 17.26 17.91 5.12
C ASP A 141 18.78 17.78 5.12
N PRO A 142 19.54 18.89 5.21
CA PRO A 142 21.00 18.87 5.15
C PRO A 142 21.65 18.10 6.29
N ASP A 143 21.06 18.14 7.48
CA ASP A 143 21.64 17.58 8.70
C ASP A 143 21.28 16.10 8.86
N SER A 144 20.00 15.76 8.78
CA SER A 144 19.52 14.38 8.94
C SER A 144 19.64 13.54 7.68
N GLN A 145 19.86 14.14 6.52
CA GLN A 145 19.87 13.50 5.19
C GLN A 145 18.53 12.82 4.83
N LYS A 146 17.48 13.04 5.60
CA LYS A 146 16.14 12.52 5.33
C LYS A 146 15.34 13.47 4.45
N PHE A 147 14.40 12.91 3.68
CA PHE A 147 13.47 13.72 2.91
C PHE A 147 12.33 14.20 3.81
N GLU A 148 12.10 15.51 3.79
CA GLU A 148 11.01 16.17 4.50
C GLU A 148 10.00 16.75 3.51
N MET A 149 8.71 16.58 3.85
CA MET A 149 7.64 17.15 3.07
C MET A 149 7.32 18.57 3.52
N LYS A 150 7.39 19.53 2.59
CA LYS A 150 6.97 20.91 2.80
C LYS A 150 5.73 21.25 2.00
N VAL A 151 4.72 21.75 2.68
CA VAL A 151 3.48 22.21 2.05
C VAL A 151 3.72 23.56 1.38
N LEU A 152 3.36 23.69 0.10
CA LEU A 152 3.53 24.95 -0.63
C LEU A 152 2.41 25.94 -0.29
N ASN A 153 2.80 27.14 0.13
CA ASN A 153 1.84 28.20 0.45
C ASN A 153 1.02 28.60 -0.80
N LYS A 154 -0.27 28.93 -0.59
CA LYS A 154 -1.21 29.38 -1.63
C LYS A 154 -1.38 28.40 -2.81
N SER A 155 -1.10 27.10 -2.60
CA SER A 155 -1.25 26.06 -3.62
C SER A 155 -2.49 25.18 -3.41
N ALA A 156 -3.41 25.62 -2.56
CA ALA A 156 -4.65 24.91 -2.29
C ALA A 156 -5.58 24.92 -3.52
N PHE A 157 -6.16 23.75 -3.82
CA PHE A 157 -7.13 23.60 -4.92
C PHE A 157 -8.15 22.52 -4.57
N LYS A 158 -9.24 22.47 -5.32
CA LYS A 158 -10.29 21.47 -5.13
C LYS A 158 -10.40 20.53 -6.31
N ILE A 159 -10.63 19.26 -6.01
CA ILE A 159 -10.92 18.22 -7.01
C ILE A 159 -12.33 17.69 -6.73
N LYS A 160 -13.18 17.70 -7.76
CA LYS A 160 -14.51 17.12 -7.68
C LYS A 160 -14.43 15.61 -7.55
N ALA A 161 -15.16 15.04 -6.58
CA ALA A 161 -15.20 13.60 -6.33
C ALA A 161 -16.60 13.16 -5.87
N ASP A 162 -17.10 12.12 -6.50
CA ASP A 162 -18.32 11.40 -6.11
C ASP A 162 -17.96 10.03 -5.50
N LEU A 163 -16.72 9.58 -5.68
CA LEU A 163 -16.14 8.36 -5.13
C LEU A 163 -14.65 8.59 -4.86
N VAL A 164 -14.20 8.22 -3.67
CA VAL A 164 -12.79 8.26 -3.28
C VAL A 164 -12.34 6.86 -2.91
N LEU A 165 -11.20 6.43 -3.46
CA LEU A 165 -10.59 5.13 -3.19
C LEU A 165 -9.22 5.33 -2.53
N LEU A 166 -9.08 4.85 -1.30
CA LEU A 166 -7.84 4.94 -0.53
C LEU A 166 -6.95 3.74 -0.86
N ALA A 167 -5.91 3.96 -1.66
CA ALA A 167 -4.93 2.98 -2.10
C ALA A 167 -3.55 3.23 -1.46
N LEU A 168 -3.51 3.48 -0.15
CA LEU A 168 -2.35 3.95 0.61
C LEU A 168 -1.45 2.81 1.15
N GLY A 169 -1.70 1.57 0.72
CA GLY A 169 -1.04 0.38 1.24
C GLY A 169 -1.60 -0.07 2.58
N PHE A 170 -0.83 -0.90 3.28
CA PHE A 170 -1.23 -1.54 4.53
C PHE A 170 -0.28 -1.13 5.66
N VAL A 171 -0.66 -1.37 6.90
CA VAL A 171 0.16 -1.00 8.07
C VAL A 171 0.72 -2.22 8.80
N HIS A 172 -0.10 -3.25 9.02
CA HIS A 172 0.29 -4.49 9.72
C HIS A 172 -0.71 -5.62 9.43
N PRO A 173 -0.45 -6.87 9.88
CA PRO A 173 -1.42 -7.96 9.81
C PRO A 173 -2.65 -7.67 10.67
N LEU A 174 -3.78 -8.29 10.32
CA LEU A 174 -4.97 -8.27 11.18
C LEU A 174 -4.64 -9.01 12.49
N GLN A 175 -4.68 -8.28 13.60
CA GLN A 175 -4.34 -8.80 14.92
C GLN A 175 -5.52 -9.50 15.60
N GLU A 176 -6.74 -9.03 15.33
CA GLU A 176 -7.97 -9.62 15.84
C GLU A 176 -8.16 -11.06 15.33
N GLY A 177 -8.65 -11.94 16.19
CA GLY A 177 -8.77 -13.36 15.93
C GLY A 177 -7.46 -14.12 16.20
N LEU A 178 -6.96 -14.87 15.20
CA LEU A 178 -5.88 -15.84 15.36
C LEU A 178 -4.63 -15.29 16.09
N LEU A 179 -4.15 -14.11 15.77
CA LEU A 179 -2.92 -13.60 16.38
C LEU A 179 -3.12 -13.26 17.85
N ASN A 180 -4.25 -12.65 18.20
CA ASN A 180 -4.60 -12.35 19.59
C ASN A 180 -4.90 -13.63 20.38
N GLU A 181 -5.56 -14.61 19.79
CA GLU A 181 -5.83 -15.92 20.40
C GLU A 181 -4.55 -16.69 20.72
N LEU A 182 -3.55 -16.61 19.83
CA LEU A 182 -2.23 -17.19 20.05
C LEU A 182 -1.40 -16.39 21.07
N GLY A 183 -1.73 -15.13 21.32
CA GLY A 183 -1.04 -14.25 22.25
C GLY A 183 0.42 -13.98 21.85
N VAL A 184 0.69 -13.84 20.54
CA VAL A 184 2.01 -13.49 20.02
C VAL A 184 2.31 -12.01 20.28
N GLU A 185 3.59 -11.67 20.47
CA GLU A 185 4.03 -10.29 20.62
C GLU A 185 4.12 -9.60 19.25
N TYR A 186 3.95 -8.27 19.29
CA TYR A 186 4.08 -7.39 18.12
C TYR A 186 5.29 -6.45 18.26
N ASP A 187 5.83 -6.02 17.14
CA ASP A 187 6.80 -4.94 17.08
C ASP A 187 6.11 -3.56 17.22
N GLU A 188 6.90 -2.47 17.24
CA GLU A 188 6.40 -1.09 17.33
C GLU A 188 5.49 -0.69 16.17
N ARG A 189 5.54 -1.41 15.06
CA ARG A 189 4.74 -1.19 13.85
C ARG A 189 3.49 -2.07 13.78
N GLY A 190 3.29 -2.94 14.78
CA GLY A 190 2.17 -3.86 14.86
C GLY A 190 2.35 -5.17 14.07
N ASN A 191 3.56 -5.45 13.55
CA ASN A 191 3.86 -6.73 12.91
C ASN A 191 4.17 -7.81 13.95
N VAL A 192 4.04 -9.07 13.59
CA VAL A 192 4.39 -10.19 14.49
C VAL A 192 5.89 -10.19 14.73
N LYS A 193 6.28 -10.04 16.01
CA LYS A 193 7.68 -10.05 16.42
C LYS A 193 8.23 -11.46 16.39
N THR A 194 9.40 -11.62 15.78
CA THR A 194 10.15 -12.89 15.73
C THR A 194 11.60 -12.70 16.19
N ASN A 195 12.23 -13.79 16.59
CA ASN A 195 13.67 -13.85 16.82
C ASN A 195 14.45 -14.08 15.49
N SER A 196 15.78 -14.26 15.59
CA SER A 196 16.66 -14.52 14.43
C SER A 196 16.29 -15.79 13.67
N GLU A 197 15.64 -16.73 14.33
CA GLU A 197 15.19 -18.01 13.79
C GLU A 197 13.76 -17.98 13.26
N MET A 198 13.14 -16.80 13.16
CA MET A 198 11.76 -16.60 12.69
C MET A 198 10.70 -17.18 13.62
N MET A 199 11.07 -17.57 14.86
CA MET A 199 10.13 -18.02 15.88
C MET A 199 9.54 -16.81 16.61
N THR A 200 8.25 -16.85 16.87
CA THR A 200 7.53 -15.79 17.61
C THR A 200 7.81 -15.88 19.12
N SER A 201 7.18 -15.02 19.91
CA SER A 201 7.20 -15.12 21.38
C SER A 201 6.57 -16.42 21.93
N LYS A 202 5.88 -17.18 21.08
CA LYS A 202 5.30 -18.49 21.41
C LYS A 202 6.12 -19.59 20.76
N THR A 203 6.59 -20.52 21.58
CA THR A 203 7.38 -21.67 21.14
C THR A 203 6.61 -22.49 20.10
N LYS A 204 7.31 -22.98 19.07
CA LYS A 204 6.78 -23.75 17.93
C LYS A 204 5.89 -22.95 16.97
N ILE A 205 5.75 -21.64 17.16
CA ILE A 205 5.01 -20.76 16.25
C ILE A 205 6.00 -19.84 15.54
N PHE A 206 6.01 -19.91 14.21
CA PHE A 206 6.90 -19.14 13.34
C PHE A 206 6.09 -18.17 12.49
N ALA A 207 6.69 -17.02 12.14
CA ALA A 207 6.07 -16.06 11.25
C ALA A 207 7.06 -15.57 10.19
N CYS A 208 6.57 -15.27 8.97
CA CYS A 208 7.39 -14.82 7.85
C CYS A 208 6.60 -13.94 6.86
N GLY A 209 7.32 -13.32 5.95
CA GLY A 209 6.76 -12.43 4.93
C GLY A 209 6.28 -11.11 5.52
N ASP A 210 5.26 -10.54 4.89
CA ASP A 210 4.73 -9.22 5.28
C ASP A 210 4.11 -9.21 6.68
N MET A 211 3.73 -10.37 7.21
CA MET A 211 3.24 -10.49 8.58
C MET A 211 4.32 -10.16 9.62
N GLU A 212 5.57 -10.43 9.31
CA GLU A 212 6.74 -10.23 10.21
C GLU A 212 7.44 -8.90 9.92
N LYS A 213 7.57 -8.51 8.65
CA LYS A 213 8.33 -7.31 8.24
C LYS A 213 7.49 -6.10 7.85
N GLY A 214 6.18 -6.27 7.70
CA GLY A 214 5.32 -5.32 7.01
C GLY A 214 5.38 -5.54 5.49
N GLN A 215 4.51 -4.83 4.74
CA GLN A 215 4.43 -5.00 3.30
C GLN A 215 5.76 -4.69 2.61
N SER A 216 6.12 -5.54 1.66
CA SER A 216 7.37 -5.43 0.93
C SER A 216 7.24 -6.02 -0.49
N LEU A 217 8.34 -6.03 -1.25
CA LEU A 217 8.36 -6.70 -2.54
C LEU A 217 8.19 -8.21 -2.37
N VAL A 218 7.50 -8.83 -3.33
CA VAL A 218 7.23 -10.29 -3.33
C VAL A 218 8.52 -11.12 -3.19
N VAL A 219 9.64 -10.64 -3.73
CA VAL A 219 10.95 -11.31 -3.59
C VAL A 219 11.41 -11.39 -2.13
N HIS A 220 11.11 -10.38 -1.31
CA HIS A 220 11.41 -10.41 0.12
C HIS A 220 10.51 -11.36 0.89
N ALA A 221 9.22 -11.40 0.54
CA ALA A 221 8.26 -12.33 1.14
C ALA A 221 8.66 -13.79 0.84
N ILE A 222 9.03 -14.09 -0.41
CA ILE A 222 9.55 -15.43 -0.81
C ILE A 222 10.82 -15.77 -0.02
N ALA A 223 11.78 -14.85 0.06
CA ALA A 223 13.04 -15.08 0.77
C ALA A 223 12.82 -15.30 2.27
N SER A 224 11.92 -14.51 2.89
CA SER A 224 11.52 -14.67 4.29
C SER A 224 10.87 -16.03 4.53
N GLY A 225 9.94 -16.46 3.65
CA GLY A 225 9.31 -17.77 3.73
C GLY A 225 10.32 -18.93 3.64
N ARG A 226 11.28 -18.85 2.71
CA ARG A 226 12.34 -19.87 2.57
C ARG A 226 13.26 -19.92 3.79
N LYS A 227 13.62 -18.75 4.35
CA LYS A 227 14.41 -18.69 5.60
C LYS A 227 13.62 -19.31 6.75
N CYS A 228 12.34 -19.00 6.87
CA CYS A 228 11.47 -19.55 7.88
C CYS A 228 11.37 -21.09 7.77
N ALA A 229 11.20 -21.62 6.56
CA ALA A 229 11.15 -23.06 6.32
C ALA A 229 12.45 -23.76 6.77
N LYS A 230 13.63 -23.20 6.44
CA LYS A 230 14.92 -23.72 6.90
C LYS A 230 15.01 -23.74 8.44
N ASN A 231 14.58 -22.67 9.10
CA ASN A 231 14.64 -22.58 10.56
C ASN A 231 13.64 -23.54 11.24
N ILE A 232 12.48 -23.78 10.62
CA ILE A 232 11.54 -24.82 11.09
C ILE A 232 12.16 -26.21 10.97
N ASP A 233 12.83 -26.48 9.86
CA ASP A 233 13.51 -27.75 9.61
C ASP A 233 14.62 -27.99 10.65
N VAL A 234 15.48 -26.99 10.90
CA VAL A 234 16.47 -27.04 11.99
C VAL A 234 15.82 -27.27 13.35
N PHE A 235 14.70 -26.63 13.63
CA PHE A 235 13.99 -26.78 14.89
C PHE A 235 13.46 -28.20 15.10
N LEU A 236 13.03 -28.87 14.04
CA LEU A 236 12.43 -30.20 14.09
C LEU A 236 13.48 -31.33 14.06
N GLU A 237 14.52 -31.19 13.21
CA GLU A 237 15.49 -32.24 12.90
C GLU A 237 16.89 -31.98 13.47
N GLY A 238 17.12 -30.78 14.04
CA GLY A 238 18.43 -30.36 14.56
C GLY A 238 19.36 -29.77 13.51
N GLU A 239 19.19 -30.12 12.24
CA GLU A 239 19.94 -29.59 11.10
C GLU A 239 19.03 -29.42 9.86
N SER A 240 19.50 -28.75 8.84
CA SER A 240 18.74 -28.56 7.60
C SER A 240 19.63 -28.58 6.37
N LEU A 241 19.23 -29.35 5.37
CA LEU A 241 19.83 -29.38 4.05
C LEU A 241 19.23 -28.31 3.11
N LEU A 242 18.24 -27.53 3.54
CA LEU A 242 17.66 -26.46 2.76
C LEU A 242 18.70 -25.34 2.53
N PRO A 243 18.77 -24.78 1.32
CA PRO A 243 19.74 -23.75 1.00
C PRO A 243 19.50 -22.48 1.80
N GLU A 244 20.60 -21.83 2.20
CA GLU A 244 20.50 -20.49 2.80
C GLU A 244 20.10 -19.46 1.75
N VAL A 245 19.14 -18.61 2.11
CA VAL A 245 18.67 -17.54 1.23
C VAL A 245 19.40 -16.25 1.54
N LYS A 246 20.21 -15.78 0.56
CA LYS A 246 20.86 -14.47 0.63
C LYS A 246 20.03 -13.46 -0.20
N VAL A 247 19.53 -12.41 0.44
CA VAL A 247 18.82 -11.32 -0.25
C VAL A 247 19.77 -10.16 -0.42
N TYR A 248 20.11 -9.85 -1.65
CA TYR A 248 21.02 -8.75 -2.00
C TYR A 248 20.32 -7.41 -2.28
N PHE A 249 18.98 -7.41 -2.34
CA PHE A 249 18.21 -6.21 -2.66
C PHE A 249 17.78 -5.47 -1.38
N ARG A 250 18.05 -4.16 -1.34
CA ARG A 250 17.46 -3.29 -0.33
C ARG A 250 16.06 -2.87 -0.80
N SER A 251 15.08 -2.87 0.12
CA SER A 251 13.77 -2.30 -0.18
C SER A 251 13.90 -0.81 -0.50
N PRO A 252 13.31 -0.31 -1.59
CA PRO A 252 13.31 1.12 -1.87
C PRO A 252 12.58 1.93 -0.79
N PHE A 253 11.68 1.30 -0.04
CA PHE A 253 10.89 1.93 1.03
C PHE A 253 11.61 2.00 2.38
N SER A 254 12.83 1.49 2.50
CA SER A 254 13.62 1.59 3.75
C SER A 254 14.32 2.94 3.94
N LYS A 255 14.19 3.87 2.99
CA LYS A 255 14.81 5.20 3.01
C LYS A 255 13.81 6.37 3.04
N ILE A 256 12.50 6.08 3.14
CA ILE A 256 11.44 7.11 3.24
C ILE A 256 10.84 7.10 4.62
#